data_4681821f240d846518b51d9ccd53ef83
#
_entry.id   4681821f240d846518b51d9ccd53ef83
#
_cell.length_a   1.000
_cell.length_b   1.000
_cell.length_c   1.000
_cell.angle_alpha   90.00
_cell.angle_beta   90.00
_cell.angle_gamma   90.00
#
_symmetry.space_group_name_H-M   'P 1'
#
loop_
_entity.id
_entity.type
_entity.pdbx_description
1 polymer ?
#
loop_
_entity_poly.entity_id
_entity_poly.type
_entity_poly.pdbx_seq_one_letter_code
_entity_poly.pdbx_strand_id
1 'polypeptide(L)'
;MVSGHACRKAIAALESGTILAMVVVVMSVAVGVFCRYVLHHPLVWSDEIASLGLVWLAFLGGAVAQARHAHPRLSLRMFPRAASVTTAVAALTSVGEALFYAGVWWQSLRLVWLRLGEVSAGAGFPMGLYPLGLLVGITGMGLVAVRELVTLPAPIQRGLVVVGGLGAGVAGALAWCGGPLPPPMLLT
;
A
#
# COMPACT_ATOMS: atom_id res chain seq x y z
N MET A 1 -9.65 11.04 -24.24
CA MET A 1 -9.87 12.20 -23.34
C MET A 1 -10.54 11.88 -22.00
N VAL A 2 -11.25 10.77 -21.86
CA VAL A 2 -11.97 10.38 -20.60
C VAL A 2 -11.03 9.95 -19.47
N SER A 3 -9.83 9.44 -19.77
CA SER A 3 -8.87 8.90 -18.79
C SER A 3 -8.28 9.93 -17.80
N GLY A 4 -8.14 11.19 -18.20
CA GLY A 4 -7.54 12.22 -17.35
C GLY A 4 -8.42 12.69 -16.17
N HIS A 5 -9.73 12.75 -16.37
CA HIS A 5 -10.66 13.19 -15.33
C HIS A 5 -10.87 12.14 -14.22
N ALA A 6 -10.94 10.86 -14.58
CA ALA A 6 -11.07 9.78 -13.61
C ALA A 6 -9.82 9.65 -12.74
N CYS A 7 -8.64 9.72 -13.34
CA CYS A 7 -7.36 9.69 -12.62
C CYS A 7 -7.21 10.87 -11.65
N ARG A 8 -7.57 12.08 -12.06
CA ARG A 8 -7.52 13.28 -11.20
C ARG A 8 -8.49 13.16 -10.02
N LYS A 9 -9.68 12.62 -10.24
CA LYS A 9 -10.65 12.37 -9.16
C LYS A 9 -10.14 11.31 -8.18
N ALA A 10 -9.51 10.25 -8.68
CA ALA A 10 -8.94 9.20 -7.83
C ALA A 10 -7.80 9.75 -6.94
N ILE A 11 -6.89 10.54 -7.51
CA ILE A 11 -5.82 11.19 -6.74
C ILE A 11 -6.40 12.15 -5.70
N ALA A 12 -7.37 12.97 -6.06
CA ALA A 12 -8.03 13.88 -5.11
C ALA A 12 -8.73 13.12 -3.97
N ALA A 13 -9.35 11.97 -4.25
CA ALA A 13 -9.95 11.12 -3.22
C ALA A 13 -8.90 10.54 -2.26
N LEU A 14 -7.75 10.08 -2.78
CA LEU A 14 -6.63 9.61 -1.95
C LEU A 14 -6.06 10.74 -1.08
N GLU A 15 -5.92 11.94 -1.62
CA GLU A 15 -5.46 13.12 -0.88
C GLU A 15 -6.43 13.49 0.23
N SER A 16 -7.72 13.50 -0.05
CA SER A 16 -8.76 13.76 0.97
C SER A 16 -8.73 12.72 2.07
N GLY A 17 -8.57 11.44 1.71
CA GLY A 17 -8.43 10.33 2.66
C GLY A 17 -7.18 10.47 3.53
N THR A 18 -6.06 10.89 2.95
CA THR A 18 -4.81 11.13 3.66
C THR A 18 -4.94 12.28 4.68
N ILE A 19 -5.57 13.38 4.26
CA ILE A 19 -5.82 14.54 5.15
C ILE A 19 -6.75 14.11 6.30
N LEU A 20 -7.83 13.38 6.00
CA LEU A 20 -8.75 12.89 7.01
C LEU A 20 -8.04 11.97 8.01
N ALA A 21 -7.24 11.02 7.54
CA ALA A 21 -6.46 10.14 8.40
C ALA A 21 -5.51 10.93 9.30
N MET A 22 -4.84 11.96 8.77
CA MET A 22 -3.97 12.83 9.55
C MET A 22 -4.74 13.56 10.67
N VAL A 23 -5.91 14.14 10.35
CA VAL A 23 -6.74 14.81 11.35
C VAL A 23 -7.19 13.83 12.43
N VAL A 24 -7.62 12.62 12.06
CA VAL A 24 -8.03 11.58 13.01
C VAL A 24 -6.88 11.20 13.94
N VAL A 25 -5.67 11.00 13.42
CA VAL A 25 -4.48 10.68 14.22
C VAL A 25 -4.19 11.80 15.22
N VAL A 26 -4.10 13.04 14.74
CA VAL A 26 -3.75 14.19 15.59
C VAL A 26 -4.81 14.36 16.70
N MET A 27 -6.09 14.28 16.36
CA MET A 27 -7.18 14.42 17.33
C MET A 27 -7.19 13.28 18.34
N SER A 28 -7.00 12.02 17.90
CA SER A 28 -6.95 10.86 18.79
C SER A 28 -5.81 10.98 19.81
N VAL A 29 -4.62 11.36 19.34
CA VAL A 29 -3.46 11.56 20.21
C VAL A 29 -3.69 12.72 21.18
N ALA A 30 -4.21 13.86 20.68
CA ALA A 30 -4.48 15.05 21.54
C ALA A 30 -5.50 14.72 22.64
N VAL A 31 -6.60 14.04 22.29
CA VAL A 31 -7.61 13.61 23.25
C VAL A 31 -7.02 12.60 24.23
N GLY A 32 -6.25 11.62 23.76
CA GLY A 32 -5.60 10.62 24.62
C GLY A 32 -4.64 11.27 25.64
N VAL A 33 -3.82 12.23 25.19
CA VAL A 33 -2.91 12.99 26.05
C VAL A 33 -3.70 13.82 27.07
N PHE A 34 -4.71 14.55 26.62
CA PHE A 34 -5.54 15.36 27.50
C PHE A 34 -6.22 14.52 28.59
N CYS A 35 -6.85 13.42 28.22
CA CYS A 35 -7.52 12.53 29.17
C CYS A 35 -6.54 11.90 30.15
N ARG A 36 -5.34 11.54 29.70
CA ARG A 36 -4.31 10.90 30.54
C ARG A 36 -3.73 11.88 31.58
N TYR A 37 -3.44 13.13 31.17
CA TYR A 37 -2.72 14.07 32.03
C TYR A 37 -3.64 15.05 32.78
N VAL A 38 -4.78 15.40 32.21
CA VAL A 38 -5.71 16.38 32.85
C VAL A 38 -6.83 15.66 33.60
N LEU A 39 -7.44 14.65 32.99
CA LEU A 39 -8.56 13.92 33.61
C LEU A 39 -8.08 12.73 34.43
N HIS A 40 -6.78 12.34 34.37
CA HIS A 40 -6.22 11.16 35.03
C HIS A 40 -6.96 9.84 34.67
N HIS A 41 -7.68 9.83 33.54
CA HIS A 41 -8.41 8.68 33.00
C HIS A 41 -7.84 8.30 31.63
N PRO A 42 -6.95 7.29 31.54
CA PRO A 42 -6.39 6.85 30.26
C PRO A 42 -7.48 6.18 29.39
N LEU A 43 -7.57 6.63 28.14
CA LEU A 43 -8.47 6.06 27.13
C LEU A 43 -7.72 5.04 26.27
N VAL A 44 -8.02 3.76 26.44
CA VAL A 44 -7.36 2.68 25.69
C VAL A 44 -7.67 2.76 24.18
N TRP A 45 -8.90 3.12 23.83
CA TRP A 45 -9.33 3.22 22.44
C TRP A 45 -8.64 4.34 21.65
N SER A 46 -8.12 5.39 22.31
CA SER A 46 -7.44 6.50 21.60
C SER A 46 -6.16 6.04 20.94
N ASP A 47 -5.39 5.19 21.59
CA ASP A 47 -4.13 4.66 21.07
C ASP A 47 -4.38 3.68 19.89
N GLU A 48 -5.47 2.93 19.94
CA GLU A 48 -5.87 2.02 18.87
C GLU A 48 -6.34 2.79 17.62
N ILE A 49 -7.16 3.84 17.79
CA ILE A 49 -7.59 4.69 16.67
C ILE A 49 -6.40 5.44 16.07
N ALA A 50 -5.49 5.96 16.90
CA ALA A 50 -4.28 6.61 16.42
C ALA A 50 -3.41 5.64 15.60
N SER A 51 -3.21 4.41 16.08
CA SER A 51 -2.45 3.37 15.37
C SER A 51 -3.09 3.00 14.04
N LEU A 52 -4.42 2.81 14.01
CA LEU A 52 -5.18 2.55 12.80
C LEU A 52 -5.01 3.70 11.79
N GLY A 53 -5.20 4.93 12.26
CA GLY A 53 -5.05 6.13 11.44
C GLY A 53 -3.64 6.29 10.87
N LEU A 54 -2.60 5.95 11.63
CA LEU A 54 -1.20 5.96 11.17
C LEU A 54 -0.97 4.97 10.02
N VAL A 55 -1.54 3.77 10.10
CA VAL A 55 -1.45 2.78 9.00
C VAL A 55 -2.10 3.34 7.73
N TRP A 56 -3.32 3.86 7.84
CA TRP A 56 -4.02 4.46 6.71
C TRP A 56 -3.26 5.67 6.14
N LEU A 57 -2.77 6.56 7.01
CA LEU A 57 -1.97 7.73 6.61
C LEU A 57 -0.71 7.32 5.85
N ALA A 58 0.02 6.32 6.33
CA ALA A 58 1.26 5.86 5.70
C ALA A 58 1.02 5.31 4.29
N PHE A 59 0.00 4.46 4.12
CA PHE A 59 -0.23 3.80 2.84
C PHE A 59 -0.98 4.68 1.84
N LEU A 60 -1.96 5.47 2.26
CA LEU A 60 -2.61 6.46 1.40
C LEU A 60 -1.63 7.57 1.01
N GLY A 61 -0.85 8.07 1.96
CA GLY A 61 0.17 9.09 1.72
C GLY A 61 1.25 8.60 0.75
N GLY A 62 1.69 7.34 0.90
CA GLY A 62 2.61 6.70 -0.04
C GLY A 62 2.04 6.62 -1.46
N ALA A 63 0.77 6.25 -1.61
CA ALA A 63 0.11 6.21 -2.91
C ALA A 63 0.02 7.61 -3.56
N VAL A 64 -0.29 8.65 -2.78
CA VAL A 64 -0.30 10.05 -3.26
C VAL A 64 1.11 10.51 -3.64
N ALA A 65 2.12 10.22 -2.81
CA ALA A 65 3.51 10.58 -3.10
C ALA A 65 4.02 9.91 -4.38
N GLN A 66 3.66 8.66 -4.63
CA GLN A 66 4.00 7.96 -5.87
C GLN A 66 3.26 8.56 -7.07
N ALA A 67 1.96 8.86 -6.95
CA ALA A 67 1.17 9.46 -8.02
C ALA A 67 1.69 10.85 -8.43
N ARG A 68 2.28 11.59 -7.49
CA ARG A 68 2.92 12.90 -7.73
C ARG A 68 4.37 12.84 -8.13
N HIS A 69 4.94 11.62 -8.35
CA HIS A 69 6.37 11.42 -8.62
C HIS A 69 7.28 12.02 -7.53
N ALA A 70 6.76 12.20 -6.32
CA ALA A 70 7.50 12.73 -5.17
C ALA A 70 8.34 11.67 -4.45
N HIS A 71 8.24 10.40 -4.86
CA HIS A 71 9.11 9.35 -4.34
C HIS A 71 10.56 9.61 -4.75
N PRO A 72 11.51 9.53 -3.81
CA PRO A 72 12.93 9.68 -4.10
C PRO A 72 13.39 8.53 -5.02
N ARG A 73 13.30 8.75 -6.33
CA ARG A 73 13.91 7.85 -7.32
C ARG A 73 15.40 8.18 -7.36
N LEU A 74 16.24 7.19 -7.15
CA LEU A 74 17.66 7.30 -7.48
C LEU A 74 17.77 7.65 -8.98
N SER A 75 17.97 8.95 -9.27
CA SER A 75 18.20 9.38 -10.63
C SER A 75 19.62 8.92 -11.03
N LEU A 76 19.71 7.78 -11.71
CA LEU A 76 20.94 7.26 -12.32
C LEU A 76 21.54 8.23 -13.35
N ARG A 77 20.91 9.39 -13.59
CA ARG A 77 21.44 10.49 -14.40
C ARG A 77 22.75 11.08 -13.88
N MET A 78 23.10 10.83 -12.62
CA MET A 78 24.39 11.26 -12.07
C MET A 78 25.59 10.45 -12.57
N PHE A 79 25.36 9.31 -13.20
CA PHE A 79 26.44 8.49 -13.74
C PHE A 79 26.37 8.50 -15.27
N PRO A 80 27.39 9.02 -15.98
CA PRO A 80 27.50 8.97 -17.45
C PRO A 80 27.79 7.54 -17.89
N ARG A 81 26.78 6.68 -17.90
CA ARG A 81 26.89 5.32 -18.44
C ARG A 81 26.15 5.21 -19.77
N ALA A 82 26.54 4.21 -20.56
CA ALA A 82 25.90 3.93 -21.84
C ALA A 82 24.37 3.83 -21.69
N ALA A 83 23.62 4.41 -22.62
CA ALA A 83 22.15 4.46 -22.59
C ALA A 83 21.49 3.07 -22.40
N SER A 84 22.15 2.00 -22.85
CA SER A 84 21.73 0.61 -22.66
C SER A 84 21.68 0.18 -21.19
N VAL A 85 22.66 0.60 -20.37
CA VAL A 85 22.73 0.24 -18.94
C VAL A 85 21.64 0.95 -18.14
N THR A 86 21.40 2.24 -18.43
CA THR A 86 20.33 3.00 -17.75
C THR A 86 18.94 2.44 -18.06
N THR A 87 18.74 1.98 -19.29
CA THR A 87 17.49 1.35 -19.71
C THR A 87 17.29 -0.02 -19.05
N ALA A 88 18.33 -0.84 -18.98
CA ALA A 88 18.27 -2.16 -18.33
C ALA A 88 18.00 -2.03 -16.81
N VAL A 89 18.64 -1.08 -16.14
CA VAL A 89 18.41 -0.82 -14.71
C VAL A 89 16.98 -0.29 -14.46
N ALA A 90 16.49 0.63 -15.29
CA ALA A 90 15.11 1.13 -15.20
C ALA A 90 14.10 0.00 -15.41
N ALA A 91 14.36 -0.90 -16.35
CA ALA A 91 13.52 -2.08 -16.57
C ALA A 91 13.51 -3.03 -15.35
N LEU A 92 14.68 -3.31 -14.79
CA LEU A 92 14.82 -4.21 -13.64
C LEU A 92 14.12 -3.64 -12.40
N THR A 93 14.25 -2.33 -12.15
CA THR A 93 13.55 -1.67 -11.02
C THR A 93 12.05 -1.71 -11.19
N SER A 94 11.52 -1.46 -12.38
CA SER A 94 10.05 -1.51 -12.63
C SER A 94 9.48 -2.91 -12.43
N VAL A 95 10.22 -3.97 -12.80
CA VAL A 95 9.82 -5.36 -12.53
C VAL A 95 9.84 -5.64 -11.04
N GLY A 96 10.92 -5.24 -10.35
CA GLY A 96 11.03 -5.41 -8.91
C GLY A 96 9.87 -4.74 -8.14
N GLU A 97 9.53 -3.51 -8.53
CA GLU A 97 8.38 -2.79 -7.98
C GLU A 97 7.06 -3.54 -8.22
N ALA A 98 6.81 -4.00 -9.45
CA ALA A 98 5.58 -4.70 -9.79
C ALA A 98 5.44 -6.01 -9.00
N LEU A 99 6.51 -6.79 -8.88
CA LEU A 99 6.53 -8.03 -8.08
C LEU A 99 6.32 -7.75 -6.60
N PHE A 100 6.96 -6.71 -6.07
CA PHE A 100 6.79 -6.29 -4.69
C PHE A 100 5.33 -5.91 -4.41
N TYR A 101 4.71 -5.07 -5.26
CA TYR A 101 3.31 -4.69 -5.08
C TYR A 101 2.36 -5.88 -5.18
N ALA A 102 2.59 -6.80 -6.13
CA ALA A 102 1.78 -8.00 -6.27
C ALA A 102 1.89 -8.91 -5.03
N GLY A 103 3.09 -9.13 -4.52
CA GLY A 103 3.34 -9.94 -3.33
C GLY A 103 2.70 -9.34 -2.08
N VAL A 104 2.89 -8.04 -1.85
CA VAL A 104 2.30 -7.35 -0.70
C VAL A 104 0.78 -7.29 -0.82
N TRP A 105 0.23 -7.08 -2.03
CA TRP A 105 -1.22 -7.09 -2.27
C TRP A 105 -1.84 -8.44 -1.92
N TRP A 106 -1.23 -9.54 -2.37
CA TRP A 106 -1.67 -10.89 -2.06
C TRP A 106 -1.65 -11.16 -0.55
N GLN A 107 -0.54 -10.80 0.09
CA GLN A 107 -0.38 -11.00 1.52
C GLN A 107 -1.35 -10.15 2.35
N SER A 108 -1.62 -8.92 1.91
CA SER A 108 -2.60 -8.04 2.54
C SER A 108 -4.01 -8.60 2.46
N LEU A 109 -4.38 -9.12 1.28
CA LEU A 109 -5.69 -9.76 1.09
C LEU A 109 -5.87 -10.96 2.02
N ARG A 110 -4.84 -11.80 2.12
CA ARG A 110 -4.82 -12.94 3.03
C ARG A 110 -4.95 -12.49 4.49
N LEU A 111 -4.24 -11.43 4.86
CA LEU A 111 -4.26 -10.91 6.23
C LEU A 111 -5.62 -10.30 6.59
N VAL A 112 -6.30 -9.63 5.66
CA VAL A 112 -7.68 -9.16 5.84
C VAL A 112 -8.59 -10.33 6.18
N TRP A 113 -8.54 -11.40 5.38
CA TRP A 113 -9.36 -12.60 5.62
C TRP A 113 -9.14 -13.22 7.01
N LEU A 114 -7.88 -13.35 7.42
CA LEU A 114 -7.53 -13.94 8.71
C LEU A 114 -7.97 -13.08 9.90
N ARG A 115 -7.99 -11.76 9.74
CA ARG A 115 -8.26 -10.81 10.82
C ARG A 115 -9.69 -10.26 10.86
N LEU A 116 -10.57 -10.68 9.94
CA LEU A 116 -11.96 -10.21 9.90
C LEU A 116 -12.78 -10.63 11.15
N GLY A 117 -12.44 -11.78 11.74
CA GLY A 117 -13.12 -12.28 12.95
C GLY A 117 -12.55 -11.76 14.27
N GLU A 118 -11.41 -11.08 14.23
CA GLU A 118 -10.79 -10.54 15.44
C GLU A 118 -11.30 -9.13 15.73
N VAL A 119 -11.65 -8.87 16.99
CA VAL A 119 -12.14 -7.58 17.46
C VAL A 119 -11.09 -6.96 18.36
N SER A 120 -10.86 -5.65 18.22
CA SER A 120 -9.96 -4.87 19.05
C SER A 120 -10.46 -4.83 20.50
N ALA A 121 -9.52 -4.96 21.45
CA ALA A 121 -9.84 -5.04 22.87
C ALA A 121 -10.31 -3.69 23.48
N GLY A 122 -9.86 -2.55 22.92
CA GLY A 122 -10.13 -1.22 23.47
C GLY A 122 -11.26 -0.49 22.76
N ALA A 123 -11.26 -0.49 21.44
CA ALA A 123 -12.23 0.26 20.63
C ALA A 123 -13.35 -0.60 20.04
N GLY A 124 -13.26 -1.95 20.11
CA GLY A 124 -14.30 -2.86 19.66
C GLY A 124 -14.50 -2.93 18.14
N PHE A 125 -13.57 -2.43 17.32
CA PHE A 125 -13.67 -2.53 15.87
C PHE A 125 -12.91 -3.76 15.31
N PRO A 126 -13.29 -4.27 14.14
CA PRO A 126 -12.63 -5.43 13.54
C PRO A 126 -11.17 -5.13 13.19
N MET A 127 -10.24 -5.98 13.64
CA MET A 127 -8.81 -5.83 13.39
C MET A 127 -8.42 -5.93 11.90
N GLY A 128 -9.33 -6.42 11.05
CA GLY A 128 -9.19 -6.42 9.59
C GLY A 128 -9.06 -5.02 8.98
N LEU A 129 -9.41 -3.95 9.68
CA LEU A 129 -9.27 -2.57 9.21
C LEU A 129 -7.81 -2.13 9.02
N TYR A 130 -6.86 -2.70 9.77
CA TYR A 130 -5.43 -2.42 9.59
C TYR A 130 -4.91 -2.91 8.23
N PRO A 131 -5.06 -4.20 7.88
CA PRO A 131 -4.60 -4.67 6.58
C PRO A 131 -5.44 -4.15 5.41
N LEU A 132 -6.67 -3.69 5.64
CA LEU A 132 -7.46 -2.98 4.62
C LEU A 132 -6.79 -1.67 4.19
N GLY A 133 -6.27 -0.88 5.13
CA GLY A 133 -5.53 0.34 4.81
C GLY A 133 -4.28 0.06 3.95
N LEU A 134 -3.55 -1.01 4.28
CA LEU A 134 -2.44 -1.51 3.47
C LEU A 134 -2.91 -1.92 2.06
N LEU A 135 -3.99 -2.71 1.97
CA LEU A 135 -4.54 -3.18 0.69
C LEU A 135 -4.94 -2.01 -0.23
N VAL A 136 -5.65 -1.03 0.30
CA VAL A 136 -6.07 0.16 -0.46
C VAL A 136 -4.87 0.97 -0.94
N GLY A 137 -3.89 1.23 -0.07
CA GLY A 137 -2.70 1.99 -0.42
C GLY A 137 -1.83 1.28 -1.47
N ILE A 138 -1.58 -0.01 -1.29
CA ILE A 138 -0.82 -0.83 -2.26
C ILE A 138 -1.55 -0.92 -3.61
N THR A 139 -2.88 -1.01 -3.61
CA THR A 139 -3.65 -0.97 -4.86
C THR A 139 -3.45 0.36 -5.57
N GLY A 140 -3.49 1.48 -4.84
CA GLY A 140 -3.20 2.81 -5.40
C GLY A 140 -1.80 2.90 -5.99
N MET A 141 -0.77 2.46 -5.26
CA MET A 141 0.61 2.43 -5.74
C MET A 141 0.78 1.53 -6.97
N GLY A 142 0.19 0.33 -6.94
CA GLY A 142 0.25 -0.63 -8.04
C GLY A 142 -0.39 -0.08 -9.33
N LEU A 143 -1.52 0.61 -9.24
CA LEU A 143 -2.16 1.26 -10.39
C LEU A 143 -1.28 2.34 -11.02
N VAL A 144 -0.57 3.12 -10.21
CA VAL A 144 0.39 4.11 -10.69
C VAL A 144 1.57 3.42 -11.38
N ALA A 145 2.12 2.36 -10.77
CA ALA A 145 3.23 1.59 -11.34
C ALA A 145 2.87 0.93 -12.66
N VAL A 146 1.69 0.32 -12.77
CA VAL A 146 1.17 -0.25 -14.02
C VAL A 146 1.02 0.81 -15.11
N ARG A 147 0.51 1.98 -14.76
CA ARG A 147 0.38 3.08 -15.72
C ARG A 147 1.74 3.54 -16.25
N GLU A 148 2.73 3.66 -15.41
CA GLU A 148 4.10 3.99 -15.83
C GLU A 148 4.68 2.90 -16.76
N LEU A 149 4.44 1.63 -16.44
CA LEU A 149 4.86 0.51 -17.26
C LEU A 149 4.27 0.55 -18.68
N VAL A 150 2.98 0.88 -18.80
CA VAL A 150 2.28 0.97 -20.10
C VAL A 150 2.81 2.15 -20.95
N THR A 151 3.38 3.18 -20.35
CA THR A 151 3.95 4.33 -21.08
C THR A 151 5.37 4.09 -21.57
N LEU A 152 6.02 2.98 -21.21
CA LEU A 152 7.36 2.64 -21.69
C LEU A 152 7.37 2.22 -23.17
N PRO A 153 8.51 2.41 -23.89
CA PRO A 153 8.64 1.98 -25.30
C PRO A 153 8.44 0.48 -25.46
N ALA A 154 7.75 0.08 -26.54
CA ALA A 154 7.34 -1.29 -26.81
C ALA A 154 8.38 -2.41 -26.63
N PRO A 155 9.68 -2.25 -27.01
CA PRO A 155 10.66 -3.30 -26.81
C PRO A 155 10.97 -3.57 -25.34
N ILE A 156 10.96 -2.54 -24.49
CA ILE A 156 11.18 -2.63 -23.06
C ILE A 156 9.97 -3.27 -22.39
N GLN A 157 8.78 -2.86 -22.81
CA GLN A 157 7.53 -3.35 -22.30
C GLN A 157 7.37 -4.87 -22.53
N ARG A 158 7.78 -5.40 -23.70
CA ARG A 158 7.75 -6.84 -23.99
C ARG A 158 8.69 -7.65 -23.11
N GLY A 159 9.91 -7.16 -22.89
CA GLY A 159 10.85 -7.81 -21.97
C GLY A 159 10.34 -7.84 -20.52
N LEU A 160 9.72 -6.77 -20.08
CA LEU A 160 9.11 -6.61 -18.77
C LEU A 160 7.92 -7.53 -18.53
N VAL A 161 7.02 -7.69 -19.52
CA VAL A 161 5.87 -8.60 -19.44
C VAL A 161 6.32 -10.06 -19.29
N VAL A 162 7.36 -10.46 -19.99
CA VAL A 162 7.91 -11.83 -19.89
C VAL A 162 8.52 -12.07 -18.50
N VAL A 163 9.35 -11.16 -18.01
CA VAL A 163 9.98 -11.31 -16.69
C VAL A 163 8.96 -11.17 -15.56
N GLY A 164 8.01 -10.23 -15.67
CA GLY A 164 6.91 -10.05 -14.72
C GLY A 164 5.97 -11.26 -14.69
N GLY A 165 5.67 -11.86 -15.84
CA GLY A 165 4.87 -13.09 -15.94
C GLY A 165 5.55 -14.28 -15.28
N LEU A 166 6.86 -14.45 -15.46
CA LEU A 166 7.64 -15.49 -14.79
C LEU A 166 7.70 -15.26 -13.27
N GLY A 167 7.89 -14.02 -12.84
CA GLY A 167 7.91 -13.68 -11.41
C GLY A 167 6.55 -13.88 -10.74
N ALA A 168 5.45 -13.52 -11.39
CA ALA A 168 4.09 -13.80 -10.91
C ALA A 168 3.81 -15.30 -10.83
N GLY A 169 4.32 -16.08 -11.78
CA GLY A 169 4.25 -17.55 -11.75
C GLY A 169 5.00 -18.15 -10.56
N VAL A 170 6.21 -17.67 -10.29
CA VAL A 170 7.01 -18.11 -9.13
C VAL A 170 6.36 -17.69 -7.82
N ALA A 171 5.89 -16.44 -7.71
CA ALA A 171 5.19 -15.96 -6.52
C ALA A 171 3.88 -16.72 -6.28
N GLY A 172 3.13 -17.04 -7.35
CA GLY A 172 1.94 -17.88 -7.31
C GLY A 172 2.24 -19.30 -6.86
N ALA A 173 3.32 -19.90 -7.38
CA ALA A 173 3.77 -21.24 -6.98
C ALA A 173 4.22 -21.28 -5.51
N LEU A 174 4.96 -20.29 -5.05
CA LEU A 174 5.37 -20.16 -3.64
C LEU A 174 4.16 -19.94 -2.72
N ALA A 175 3.18 -19.15 -3.14
CA ALA A 175 1.93 -18.96 -2.41
C ALA A 175 1.09 -20.25 -2.36
N TRP A 176 1.10 -21.04 -3.43
CA TRP A 176 0.44 -22.35 -3.50
C TRP A 176 1.10 -23.37 -2.56
N CYS A 177 2.43 -23.41 -2.50
CA CYS A 177 3.18 -24.28 -1.58
C CYS A 177 2.98 -23.91 -0.10
N GLY A 178 2.47 -22.72 0.20
CA GLY A 178 2.16 -22.27 1.57
C GLY A 178 0.93 -22.91 2.23
N GLY A 179 0.29 -23.87 1.56
CA GLY A 179 -0.84 -24.66 2.07
C GLY A 179 -2.21 -23.93 2.03
N PRO A 180 -3.30 -24.68 2.13
CA PRO A 180 -4.64 -24.09 2.20
C PRO A 180 -4.78 -23.26 3.46
N LEU A 181 -5.47 -22.12 3.32
CA LEU A 181 -5.86 -21.26 4.45
C LEU A 181 -6.62 -22.13 5.47
N PRO A 182 -6.22 -22.18 6.74
CA PRO A 182 -7.06 -22.81 7.74
C PRO A 182 -8.41 -22.10 7.76
N PRO A 183 -9.52 -22.83 7.89
CA PRO A 183 -10.82 -22.20 8.03
C PRO A 183 -10.78 -21.24 9.23
N PRO A 184 -11.48 -20.10 9.17
CA PRO A 184 -11.57 -19.22 10.33
C PRO A 184 -12.12 -20.06 11.48
N MET A 185 -11.38 -20.18 12.56
CA MET A 185 -11.89 -20.78 13.79
C MET A 185 -13.01 -19.88 14.28
N LEU A 186 -14.24 -20.27 13.94
CA LEU A 186 -15.43 -19.78 14.63
C LEU A 186 -15.27 -20.26 16.07
N LEU A 187 -14.85 -19.36 16.93
CA LEU A 187 -14.93 -19.56 18.37
C LEU A 187 -16.42 -19.73 18.71
N THR A 188 -16.81 -20.98 18.94
CA THR A 188 -18.05 -21.33 19.62
C THR A 188 -17.98 -20.89 21.06
#